data_6803fa8241c8aa52ca7d26b565db4b86
#
_entry.id   6803fa8241c8aa52ca7d26b565db4b86
#
_cell.length_a   1.000
_cell.length_b   1.000
_cell.length_c   1.000
_cell.angle_alpha   90.00
_cell.angle_beta   90.00
_cell.angle_gamma   90.00
#
_symmetry.space_group_name_H-M   'P 1'
#
loop_
_entity.id
_entity.type
_entity.pdbx_description
1 polymer ?
#
loop_
_entity_poly.entity_id
_entity_poly.type
_entity_poly.pdbx_seq_one_letter_code
_entity_poly.pdbx_strand_id
1 'polypeptide(L)'
;MNFAALWSLDPSVIYLNHGSFGACPSAVLDAQAALRREMEREPVDFLVAALPSRLNAAREALATFLAADPADLVFVANATAAVNAVLRSLPLEPGDELLVTNHTYAACRKTVDFVAERSGGRVVEAQLPFPCRHEDEIVSSVLSCVSPRTKLALIDHVTSPTALVLPAARLVSELQTRGIDTLVDGAHAPGMVPLALSDLGAAYYTGNAHKWLCAPKGAAFLHVRRDRQALLHPTVISHGYTAGFQAEFDWTGTFDPTPWLCIPEALRYIGGLLPGGWPQVMAANRALTLQARSLLLESCGADAPCPEAMIGSMASMPLPPAVAGSPAHRLDCAGLHAWFRERGVETWLHPHPVPLLRISAQLYNDLDQFKRLVSLLEEALRG
;
A
#
# COMPACT_ATOMS: atom_id res chain seq x y z
N MET A 1 19.18 17.69 7.95
CA MET A 1 17.99 18.19 8.71
C MET A 1 17.40 17.01 9.45
N ASN A 2 17.05 17.17 10.72
CA ASN A 2 16.36 16.13 11.48
C ASN A 2 14.84 16.32 11.31
N PHE A 3 14.23 15.51 10.47
CA PHE A 3 12.78 15.55 10.23
C PHE A 3 11.96 14.80 11.30
N ALA A 4 12.59 14.04 12.20
CA ALA A 4 11.87 13.24 13.20
C ALA A 4 10.95 14.09 14.10
N ALA A 5 11.35 15.32 14.45
CA ALA A 5 10.56 16.24 15.24
C ALA A 5 9.24 16.69 14.58
N LEU A 6 9.04 16.43 13.28
CA LEU A 6 7.81 16.77 12.56
C LEU A 6 6.71 15.71 12.75
N TRP A 7 7.03 14.57 13.35
CA TRP A 7 6.09 13.49 13.68
C TRP A 7 6.01 13.29 15.19
N SER A 8 4.82 12.94 15.68
CA SER A 8 4.57 12.62 17.10
C SER A 8 4.87 11.15 17.40
N LEU A 9 5.94 10.59 16.81
CA LEU A 9 6.39 9.24 17.13
C LEU A 9 7.04 9.21 18.51
N ASP A 10 6.87 8.09 19.23
CA ASP A 10 7.53 7.88 20.52
C ASP A 10 9.05 7.87 20.34
N PRO A 11 9.81 8.81 20.94
CA PRO A 11 11.26 8.91 20.77
C PRO A 11 12.02 7.73 21.40
N SER A 12 11.39 6.94 22.25
CA SER A 12 11.97 5.72 22.81
C SER A 12 11.92 4.53 21.85
N VAL A 13 11.18 4.65 20.74
CA VAL A 13 10.99 3.60 19.75
C VAL A 13 11.64 3.99 18.42
N ILE A 14 12.57 3.18 17.96
CA ILE A 14 13.09 3.23 16.59
C ILE A 14 12.04 2.64 15.67
N TYR A 15 11.31 3.48 14.94
CA TYR A 15 10.18 3.06 14.10
C TYR A 15 10.62 2.82 12.65
N LEU A 16 10.86 1.55 12.28
CA LEU A 16 11.31 1.10 10.96
C LEU A 16 10.20 0.38 10.18
N ASN A 17 8.94 0.65 10.54
CA ASN A 17 7.76 -0.04 10.00
C ASN A 17 6.70 0.92 9.42
N HIS A 18 7.12 1.99 8.76
CA HIS A 18 6.21 2.96 8.11
C HIS A 18 5.25 2.27 7.13
N GLY A 19 5.72 1.26 6.42
CA GLY A 19 4.93 0.52 5.42
C GLY A 19 3.68 -0.16 5.98
N SER A 20 3.62 -0.52 7.27
CA SER A 20 2.43 -1.18 7.83
C SER A 20 1.22 -0.25 7.85
N PHE A 21 1.34 0.95 8.45
CA PHE A 21 0.20 1.84 8.66
C PHE A 21 0.49 3.31 8.29
N GLY A 22 1.73 3.66 7.99
CA GLY A 22 2.18 5.04 7.86
C GLY A 22 2.22 5.78 9.20
N ALA A 23 2.95 6.88 9.25
CA ALA A 23 2.88 7.86 10.32
C ALA A 23 2.48 9.20 9.70
N CYS A 24 1.57 9.93 10.35
CA CYS A 24 1.08 11.22 9.88
C CYS A 24 1.86 12.34 10.59
N PRO A 25 2.38 13.36 9.88
CA PRO A 25 3.06 14.48 10.50
C PRO A 25 2.13 15.28 11.42
N SER A 26 2.69 15.89 12.47
CA SER A 26 1.93 16.69 13.44
C SER A 26 1.15 17.81 12.77
N ALA A 27 1.74 18.53 11.82
CA ALA A 27 1.06 19.61 11.10
C ALA A 27 -0.19 19.14 10.33
N VAL A 28 -0.16 17.93 9.75
CA VAL A 28 -1.33 17.35 9.05
C VAL A 28 -2.39 16.89 10.05
N LEU A 29 -1.99 16.37 11.22
CA LEU A 29 -2.91 16.03 12.32
C LEU A 29 -3.58 17.27 12.90
N ASP A 30 -2.85 18.38 13.01
CA ASP A 30 -3.41 19.67 13.47
C ASP A 30 -4.46 20.21 12.48
N ALA A 31 -4.20 20.09 11.18
CA ALA A 31 -5.17 20.44 10.14
C ALA A 31 -6.42 19.55 10.24
N GLN A 32 -6.27 18.24 10.46
CA GLN A 32 -7.38 17.34 10.70
C GLN A 32 -8.19 17.73 11.94
N ALA A 33 -7.51 18.06 13.04
CA ALA A 33 -8.17 18.48 14.27
C ALA A 33 -8.95 19.80 14.07
N ALA A 34 -8.46 20.70 13.23
CA ALA A 34 -9.17 21.93 12.88
C ALA A 34 -10.46 21.62 12.08
N LEU A 35 -10.39 20.74 11.07
CA LEU A 35 -11.58 20.32 10.31
C LEU A 35 -12.62 19.61 11.19
N ARG A 36 -12.21 18.76 12.12
CA ARG A 36 -13.13 18.12 13.08
C ARG A 36 -13.83 19.15 13.97
N ARG A 37 -13.09 20.15 14.48
CA ARG A 37 -13.72 21.23 15.27
C ARG A 37 -14.72 22.06 14.44
N GLU A 38 -14.43 22.27 13.16
CA GLU A 38 -15.34 22.96 12.25
C GLU A 38 -16.59 22.11 12.01
N MET A 39 -16.45 20.82 11.75
CA MET A 39 -17.57 19.87 11.57
C MET A 39 -18.48 19.84 12.80
N GLU A 40 -17.92 19.78 14.01
CA GLU A 40 -18.71 19.75 15.24
C GLU A 40 -19.39 21.10 15.58
N ARG A 41 -18.91 22.20 15.00
CA ARG A 41 -19.54 23.51 15.19
C ARG A 41 -20.91 23.61 14.48
N GLU A 42 -20.99 23.06 13.26
CA GLU A 42 -22.21 23.01 12.47
C GLU A 42 -22.23 21.79 11.53
N PRO A 43 -22.59 20.60 12.06
CA PRO A 43 -22.48 19.36 11.32
C PRO A 43 -23.25 19.31 10.00
N VAL A 44 -24.45 19.96 9.95
CA VAL A 44 -25.27 19.96 8.74
C VAL A 44 -24.65 20.83 7.65
N ASP A 45 -24.16 22.02 7.98
CA ASP A 45 -23.47 22.88 7.01
C ASP A 45 -22.20 22.16 6.49
N PHE A 46 -21.41 21.59 7.40
CA PHE A 46 -20.17 20.91 7.02
C PHE A 46 -20.42 19.68 6.14
N LEU A 47 -21.34 18.79 6.56
CA LEU A 47 -21.54 17.48 5.90
C LEU A 47 -22.49 17.53 4.70
N VAL A 48 -23.37 18.54 4.60
CA VAL A 48 -24.34 18.63 3.51
C VAL A 48 -23.99 19.74 2.53
N ALA A 49 -23.72 20.95 3.01
CA ALA A 49 -23.48 22.08 2.13
C ALA A 49 -22.02 22.18 1.66
N ALA A 50 -21.05 22.04 2.58
CA ALA A 50 -19.63 22.27 2.28
C ALA A 50 -18.89 21.01 1.77
N LEU A 51 -19.27 19.82 2.21
CA LEU A 51 -18.54 18.58 1.93
C LEU A 51 -18.35 18.28 0.43
N PRO A 52 -19.37 18.42 -0.46
CA PRO A 52 -19.20 18.10 -1.88
C PRO A 52 -18.08 18.91 -2.54
N SER A 53 -18.03 20.22 -2.29
CA SER A 53 -16.99 21.09 -2.85
C SER A 53 -15.60 20.78 -2.29
N ARG A 54 -15.50 20.42 -1.02
CA ARG A 54 -14.25 20.03 -0.35
C ARG A 54 -13.72 18.69 -0.85
N LEU A 55 -14.60 17.70 -1.06
CA LEU A 55 -14.22 16.42 -1.67
C LEU A 55 -13.71 16.62 -3.09
N ASN A 56 -14.35 17.48 -3.88
CA ASN A 56 -13.88 17.80 -5.23
C ASN A 56 -12.48 18.42 -5.20
N ALA A 57 -12.22 19.41 -4.35
CA ALA A 57 -10.90 20.01 -4.22
C ALA A 57 -9.83 19.00 -3.77
N ALA A 58 -10.16 18.11 -2.84
CA ALA A 58 -9.25 17.03 -2.41
C ALA A 58 -8.99 16.04 -3.53
N ARG A 59 -9.99 15.72 -4.33
CA ARG A 59 -9.92 14.81 -5.49
C ARG A 59 -9.06 15.38 -6.60
N GLU A 60 -9.22 16.67 -6.92
CA GLU A 60 -8.39 17.38 -7.91
C GLU A 60 -6.91 17.41 -7.52
N ALA A 61 -6.62 17.70 -6.25
CA ALA A 61 -5.25 17.70 -5.74
C ALA A 61 -4.61 16.30 -5.84
N LEU A 62 -5.37 15.26 -5.45
CA LEU A 62 -4.91 13.88 -5.55
C LEU A 62 -4.76 13.44 -7.00
N ALA A 63 -5.71 13.77 -7.88
CA ALA A 63 -5.65 13.46 -9.31
C ALA A 63 -4.42 14.06 -9.99
N THR A 64 -4.11 15.31 -9.67
CA THR A 64 -2.89 15.99 -10.14
C THR A 64 -1.64 15.22 -9.73
N PHE A 65 -1.55 14.78 -8.47
CA PHE A 65 -0.42 14.02 -7.96
C PHE A 65 -0.29 12.64 -8.63
N LEU A 66 -1.40 11.99 -8.94
CA LEU A 66 -1.45 10.66 -9.54
C LEU A 66 -1.41 10.68 -11.08
N ALA A 67 -1.37 11.85 -11.72
CA ALA A 67 -1.57 12.02 -13.15
C ALA A 67 -2.81 11.25 -13.66
N ALA A 68 -3.96 11.55 -13.05
CA ALA A 68 -5.26 10.92 -13.33
C ALA A 68 -6.34 11.96 -13.62
N ASP A 69 -7.44 11.55 -14.26
CA ASP A 69 -8.65 12.37 -14.34
C ASP A 69 -9.37 12.34 -12.97
N PRO A 70 -9.66 13.49 -12.34
CA PRO A 70 -10.39 13.52 -11.07
C PRO A 70 -11.78 12.85 -11.16
N ALA A 71 -12.40 12.82 -12.34
CA ALA A 71 -13.69 12.15 -12.53
C ALA A 71 -13.60 10.61 -12.44
N ASP A 72 -12.40 10.04 -12.52
CA ASP A 72 -12.16 8.60 -12.40
C ASP A 72 -11.72 8.18 -10.99
N LEU A 73 -11.70 9.14 -10.03
CA LEU A 73 -11.29 8.92 -8.65
C LEU A 73 -12.46 9.01 -7.67
N VAL A 74 -12.48 8.10 -6.70
CA VAL A 74 -13.32 8.16 -5.51
C VAL A 74 -12.50 7.88 -4.26
N PHE A 75 -12.98 8.37 -3.10
CA PHE A 75 -12.35 8.09 -1.83
C PHE A 75 -12.94 6.83 -1.17
N VAL A 76 -12.09 6.14 -0.44
CA VAL A 76 -12.43 4.96 0.36
C VAL A 76 -11.63 4.98 1.66
N ALA A 77 -12.04 4.21 2.66
CA ALA A 77 -11.36 4.17 3.94
C ALA A 77 -9.94 3.55 3.86
N ASN A 78 -9.74 2.58 2.97
CA ASN A 78 -8.47 1.89 2.74
C ASN A 78 -8.53 1.06 1.45
N ALA A 79 -7.39 0.59 0.96
CA ALA A 79 -7.30 -0.23 -0.24
C ALA A 79 -8.11 -1.54 -0.13
N THR A 80 -8.21 -2.15 1.05
CA THR A 80 -9.02 -3.36 1.26
C THR A 80 -10.50 -3.09 1.00
N ALA A 81 -11.02 -1.93 1.39
CA ALA A 81 -12.39 -1.51 1.08
C ALA A 81 -12.61 -1.34 -0.43
N ALA A 82 -11.63 -0.74 -1.12
CA ALA A 82 -11.66 -0.61 -2.59
C ALA A 82 -11.66 -1.98 -3.29
N VAL A 83 -10.76 -2.88 -2.88
CA VAL A 83 -10.70 -4.26 -3.42
C VAL A 83 -12.04 -4.98 -3.21
N ASN A 84 -12.66 -4.83 -2.02
CA ASN A 84 -13.99 -5.36 -1.77
C ASN A 84 -15.06 -4.77 -2.69
N ALA A 85 -15.06 -3.44 -2.90
CA ALA A 85 -16.03 -2.78 -3.77
C ALA A 85 -15.93 -3.31 -5.21
N VAL A 86 -14.71 -3.40 -5.75
CA VAL A 86 -14.48 -3.93 -7.11
C VAL A 86 -14.90 -5.38 -7.22
N LEU A 87 -14.37 -6.27 -6.38
CA LEU A 87 -14.61 -7.70 -6.50
C LEU A 87 -16.08 -8.07 -6.29
N ARG A 88 -16.80 -7.40 -5.39
CA ARG A 88 -18.23 -7.64 -5.14
C ARG A 88 -19.14 -7.09 -6.23
N SER A 89 -18.66 -6.16 -7.04
CA SER A 89 -19.40 -5.59 -8.18
C SER A 89 -19.19 -6.38 -9.48
N LEU A 90 -18.25 -7.34 -9.51
CA LEU A 90 -17.99 -8.13 -10.72
C LEU A 90 -19.15 -9.10 -11.00
N PRO A 91 -19.66 -9.15 -12.25
CA PRO A 91 -20.63 -10.13 -12.69
C PRO A 91 -19.93 -11.46 -13.01
N LEU A 92 -19.57 -12.22 -11.98
CA LEU A 92 -18.89 -13.51 -12.11
C LEU A 92 -19.90 -14.64 -12.31
N GLU A 93 -19.56 -15.56 -13.21
CA GLU A 93 -20.27 -16.80 -13.48
C GLU A 93 -19.54 -18.02 -12.90
N PRO A 94 -20.25 -19.15 -12.66
CA PRO A 94 -19.61 -20.37 -12.21
C PRO A 94 -18.49 -20.83 -13.15
N GLY A 95 -17.31 -21.05 -12.58
CA GLY A 95 -16.12 -21.46 -13.32
C GLY A 95 -15.27 -20.30 -13.86
N ASP A 96 -15.67 -19.03 -13.69
CA ASP A 96 -14.82 -17.89 -13.94
C ASP A 96 -13.61 -17.89 -12.99
N GLU A 97 -12.47 -17.37 -13.45
CA GLU A 97 -11.23 -17.38 -12.71
C GLU A 97 -10.81 -15.98 -12.30
N LEU A 98 -10.42 -15.85 -11.02
CA LEU A 98 -9.77 -14.68 -10.45
C LEU A 98 -8.29 -15.02 -10.25
N LEU A 99 -7.42 -14.33 -10.97
CA LEU A 99 -5.97 -14.51 -10.90
C LEU A 99 -5.38 -13.63 -9.79
N VAL A 100 -4.60 -14.22 -8.92
CA VAL A 100 -3.86 -13.55 -7.84
C VAL A 100 -2.41 -14.03 -7.83
N THR A 101 -1.59 -13.47 -6.95
CA THR A 101 -0.22 -13.95 -6.71
C THR A 101 -0.08 -14.52 -5.30
N ASN A 102 0.90 -15.39 -5.07
CA ASN A 102 1.28 -15.85 -3.72
C ASN A 102 1.82 -14.71 -2.82
N HIS A 103 2.06 -13.51 -3.36
CA HIS A 103 2.43 -12.30 -2.62
C HIS A 103 1.26 -11.37 -2.34
N THR A 104 0.06 -11.68 -2.84
CA THR A 104 -1.14 -10.86 -2.65
C THR A 104 -1.41 -10.63 -1.16
N TYR A 105 -1.71 -9.37 -0.81
CA TYR A 105 -2.01 -9.01 0.58
C TYR A 105 -3.12 -9.88 1.17
N ALA A 106 -2.89 -10.44 2.36
CA ALA A 106 -3.73 -11.49 2.93
C ALA A 106 -5.22 -11.13 3.05
N ALA A 107 -5.56 -9.87 3.39
CA ALA A 107 -6.96 -9.44 3.46
C ALA A 107 -7.61 -9.36 2.07
N CYS A 108 -6.87 -8.92 1.05
CA CYS A 108 -7.34 -8.89 -0.33
C CYS A 108 -7.49 -10.30 -0.88
N ARG A 109 -6.55 -11.22 -0.58
CA ARG A 109 -6.68 -12.64 -0.93
C ARG A 109 -7.95 -13.26 -0.34
N LYS A 110 -8.25 -13.03 0.94
CA LYS A 110 -9.49 -13.50 1.58
C LYS A 110 -10.75 -12.92 0.92
N THR A 111 -10.69 -11.69 0.40
CA THR A 111 -11.81 -11.11 -0.35
C THR A 111 -12.01 -11.85 -1.67
N VAL A 112 -10.92 -12.18 -2.38
CA VAL A 112 -10.98 -12.97 -3.61
C VAL A 112 -11.57 -14.36 -3.35
N ASP A 113 -11.10 -15.06 -2.30
CA ASP A 113 -11.61 -16.38 -1.90
C ASP A 113 -13.12 -16.32 -1.61
N PHE A 114 -13.55 -15.30 -0.82
CA PHE A 114 -14.96 -15.10 -0.48
C PHE A 114 -15.85 -14.86 -1.72
N VAL A 115 -15.38 -14.05 -2.67
CA VAL A 115 -16.17 -13.74 -3.87
C VAL A 115 -16.20 -14.93 -4.82
N ALA A 116 -15.09 -15.64 -5.00
CA ALA A 116 -15.02 -16.84 -5.81
C ALA A 116 -15.96 -17.95 -5.27
N GLU A 117 -15.95 -18.19 -3.94
CA GLU A 117 -16.85 -19.15 -3.29
C GLU A 117 -18.33 -18.82 -3.57
N ARG A 118 -18.71 -17.55 -3.42
CA ARG A 118 -20.11 -17.11 -3.60
C ARG A 118 -20.60 -17.18 -5.04
N SER A 119 -19.73 -16.95 -6.01
CA SER A 119 -20.08 -16.96 -7.46
C SER A 119 -19.93 -18.34 -8.11
N GLY A 120 -19.35 -19.33 -7.41
CA GLY A 120 -18.95 -20.60 -8.01
C GLY A 120 -17.71 -20.44 -8.92
N GLY A 121 -16.99 -19.34 -8.79
CA GLY A 121 -15.73 -19.07 -9.48
C GLY A 121 -14.54 -19.82 -8.87
N ARG A 122 -13.37 -19.60 -9.44
CA ARG A 122 -12.12 -20.23 -9.00
C ARG A 122 -11.03 -19.19 -8.78
N VAL A 123 -10.20 -19.41 -7.77
CA VAL A 123 -8.97 -18.63 -7.57
C VAL A 123 -7.81 -19.36 -8.22
N VAL A 124 -7.08 -18.66 -9.08
CA VAL A 124 -5.84 -19.13 -9.70
C VAL A 124 -4.69 -18.32 -9.11
N GLU A 125 -3.67 -19.00 -8.57
CA GLU A 125 -2.56 -18.35 -7.89
C GLU A 125 -1.26 -18.52 -8.66
N ALA A 126 -0.72 -17.41 -9.16
CA ALA A 126 0.60 -17.36 -9.77
C ALA A 126 1.69 -17.37 -8.68
N GLN A 127 2.63 -18.29 -8.82
CA GLN A 127 3.77 -18.44 -7.90
C GLN A 127 4.91 -17.51 -8.34
N LEU A 128 4.99 -16.32 -7.75
CA LEU A 128 6.10 -15.40 -7.97
C LEU A 128 7.34 -15.92 -7.23
N PRO A 129 8.52 -15.93 -7.87
CA PRO A 129 9.75 -16.34 -7.20
C PRO A 129 10.19 -15.29 -6.16
N PHE A 130 10.65 -15.76 -5.01
CA PHE A 130 11.38 -14.96 -4.04
C PHE A 130 12.41 -15.86 -3.34
N PRO A 131 13.71 -15.66 -3.55
CA PRO A 131 14.35 -14.55 -4.32
C PRO A 131 13.95 -14.48 -5.79
N CYS A 132 13.93 -13.25 -6.34
CA CYS A 132 13.63 -12.93 -7.73
C CYS A 132 14.84 -12.24 -8.37
N ARG A 133 15.32 -12.71 -9.51
CA ARG A 133 16.51 -12.18 -10.18
C ARG A 133 16.19 -11.15 -11.26
N HIS A 134 15.01 -11.27 -11.87
CA HIS A 134 14.61 -10.42 -12.97
C HIS A 134 13.08 -10.26 -13.03
N GLU A 135 12.60 -9.10 -13.43
CA GLU A 135 11.15 -8.83 -13.55
C GLU A 135 10.43 -9.76 -14.56
N ASP A 136 11.15 -10.31 -15.55
CA ASP A 136 10.60 -11.28 -16.50
C ASP A 136 10.12 -12.56 -15.82
N GLU A 137 10.73 -12.95 -14.71
CA GLU A 137 10.28 -14.10 -13.92
C GLU A 137 8.89 -13.85 -13.35
N ILE A 138 8.64 -12.62 -12.87
CA ILE A 138 7.34 -12.19 -12.37
C ILE A 138 6.28 -12.23 -13.49
N VAL A 139 6.60 -11.57 -14.62
CA VAL A 139 5.67 -11.50 -15.76
C VAL A 139 5.36 -12.88 -16.29
N SER A 140 6.36 -13.73 -16.48
CA SER A 140 6.17 -15.10 -16.96
C SER A 140 5.33 -15.94 -16.00
N SER A 141 5.56 -15.82 -14.68
CA SER A 141 4.77 -16.53 -13.66
C SER A 141 3.29 -16.14 -13.73
N VAL A 142 2.98 -14.85 -13.83
CA VAL A 142 1.59 -14.37 -13.93
C VAL A 142 0.95 -14.83 -15.22
N LEU A 143 1.63 -14.63 -16.36
CA LEU A 143 1.04 -14.93 -17.68
C LEU A 143 0.86 -16.44 -17.93
N SER A 144 1.68 -17.30 -17.33
CA SER A 144 1.53 -18.75 -17.42
C SER A 144 0.26 -19.29 -16.74
N CYS A 145 -0.34 -18.51 -15.85
CA CYS A 145 -1.57 -18.86 -15.12
C CYS A 145 -2.85 -18.34 -15.82
N VAL A 146 -2.72 -17.58 -16.91
CA VAL A 146 -3.86 -17.02 -17.64
C VAL A 146 -4.56 -18.10 -18.45
N SER A 147 -5.89 -18.13 -18.40
CA SER A 147 -6.76 -18.98 -19.22
C SER A 147 -7.89 -18.19 -19.88
N PRO A 148 -8.64 -18.77 -20.82
CA PRO A 148 -9.85 -18.13 -21.37
C PRO A 148 -10.95 -17.83 -20.34
N ARG A 149 -10.86 -18.36 -19.14
CA ARG A 149 -11.79 -18.13 -18.02
C ARG A 149 -11.34 -17.04 -17.07
N THR A 150 -10.12 -16.53 -17.22
CA THR A 150 -9.59 -15.45 -16.36
C THR A 150 -10.37 -14.16 -16.62
N LYS A 151 -11.11 -13.68 -15.63
CA LYS A 151 -11.94 -12.46 -15.72
C LYS A 151 -11.23 -11.23 -15.18
N LEU A 152 -10.50 -11.39 -14.09
CA LEU A 152 -9.75 -10.32 -13.43
C LEU A 152 -8.44 -10.87 -12.89
N ALA A 153 -7.39 -10.05 -12.99
CA ALA A 153 -6.15 -10.26 -12.26
C ALA A 153 -5.98 -9.18 -11.16
N LEU A 154 -5.86 -9.62 -9.91
CA LEU A 154 -5.48 -8.76 -8.78
C LEU A 154 -3.95 -8.81 -8.64
N ILE A 155 -3.30 -7.68 -8.89
CA ILE A 155 -1.83 -7.55 -8.90
C ILE A 155 -1.42 -6.46 -7.91
N ASP A 156 -0.52 -6.77 -6.99
CA ASP A 156 0.10 -5.75 -6.15
C ASP A 156 1.05 -4.88 -6.99
N HIS A 157 1.06 -3.56 -6.80
CA HIS A 157 2.10 -2.70 -7.38
C HIS A 157 3.39 -2.78 -6.55
N VAL A 158 3.24 -2.79 -5.23
CA VAL A 158 4.33 -3.05 -4.28
C VAL A 158 3.85 -4.08 -3.27
N THR A 159 4.46 -5.24 -3.27
CA THR A 159 4.03 -6.37 -2.43
C THR A 159 4.24 -6.08 -0.95
N SER A 160 3.28 -6.44 -0.11
CA SER A 160 3.38 -6.21 1.33
C SER A 160 4.42 -7.13 2.01
N PRO A 161 4.46 -8.46 1.79
CA PRO A 161 5.40 -9.33 2.50
C PRO A 161 6.84 -9.18 2.01
N THR A 162 7.06 -9.11 0.71
CA THR A 162 8.38 -9.15 0.09
C THR A 162 8.92 -7.78 -0.32
N ALA A 163 8.10 -6.72 -0.20
CA ALA A 163 8.44 -5.33 -0.53
C ALA A 163 8.92 -5.10 -1.98
N LEU A 164 8.58 -6.01 -2.90
CA LEU A 164 8.94 -5.90 -4.31
C LEU A 164 8.08 -4.87 -5.02
N VAL A 165 8.69 -3.96 -5.74
CA VAL A 165 8.03 -3.15 -6.76
C VAL A 165 7.86 -4.03 -7.99
N LEU A 166 6.63 -4.41 -8.31
CA LEU A 166 6.33 -5.26 -9.46
C LEU A 166 6.24 -4.44 -10.75
N PRO A 167 6.50 -5.03 -11.93
CA PRO A 167 6.39 -4.38 -13.22
C PRO A 167 4.91 -4.19 -13.63
N ALA A 168 4.16 -3.40 -12.83
CA ALA A 168 2.71 -3.27 -12.93
C ALA A 168 2.27 -2.78 -14.32
N ALA A 169 2.95 -1.81 -14.91
CA ALA A 169 2.62 -1.31 -16.25
C ALA A 169 2.71 -2.39 -17.32
N ARG A 170 3.75 -3.22 -17.27
CA ARG A 170 3.94 -4.33 -18.19
C ARG A 170 2.87 -5.42 -17.97
N LEU A 171 2.59 -5.78 -16.71
CA LEU A 171 1.55 -6.76 -16.39
C LEU A 171 0.16 -6.29 -16.84
N VAL A 172 -0.20 -5.03 -16.59
CA VAL A 172 -1.46 -4.43 -17.04
C VAL A 172 -1.56 -4.50 -18.57
N SER A 173 -0.54 -4.08 -19.30
CA SER A 173 -0.51 -4.10 -20.77
C SER A 173 -0.66 -5.52 -21.33
N GLU A 174 0.09 -6.49 -20.78
CA GLU A 174 0.06 -7.88 -21.21
C GLU A 174 -1.29 -8.57 -20.93
N LEU A 175 -1.91 -8.28 -19.80
CA LEU A 175 -3.23 -8.80 -19.45
C LEU A 175 -4.34 -8.16 -20.29
N GLN A 176 -4.25 -6.84 -20.50
CA GLN A 176 -5.22 -6.10 -21.32
C GLN A 176 -5.23 -6.58 -22.79
N THR A 177 -4.07 -6.90 -23.39
CA THR A 177 -4.00 -7.47 -24.75
C THR A 177 -4.69 -8.82 -24.85
N ARG A 178 -4.89 -9.51 -23.72
CA ARG A 178 -5.62 -10.78 -23.61
C ARG A 178 -7.09 -10.60 -23.20
N GLY A 179 -7.56 -9.34 -23.13
CA GLY A 179 -8.92 -9.01 -22.73
C GLY A 179 -9.21 -9.17 -21.22
N ILE A 180 -8.17 -9.22 -20.38
CA ILE A 180 -8.30 -9.40 -18.94
C ILE A 180 -8.16 -8.05 -18.24
N ASP A 181 -9.17 -7.69 -17.46
CA ASP A 181 -9.11 -6.51 -16.61
C ASP A 181 -8.16 -6.73 -15.43
N THR A 182 -7.49 -5.64 -15.00
CA THR A 182 -6.60 -5.66 -13.84
C THR A 182 -7.15 -4.77 -12.73
N LEU A 183 -7.14 -5.30 -11.52
CA LEU A 183 -7.22 -4.53 -10.28
C LEU A 183 -5.82 -4.46 -9.69
N VAL A 184 -5.22 -3.27 -9.72
CA VAL A 184 -3.90 -3.05 -9.15
C VAL A 184 -4.03 -2.59 -7.70
N ASP A 185 -3.54 -3.41 -6.76
CA ASP A 185 -3.38 -3.01 -5.36
C ASP A 185 -2.10 -2.18 -5.22
N GLY A 186 -2.27 -0.87 -5.28
CA GLY A 186 -1.22 0.12 -5.08
C GLY A 186 -1.15 0.62 -3.63
N ALA A 187 -1.60 -0.14 -2.63
CA ALA A 187 -1.63 0.30 -1.23
C ALA A 187 -0.33 0.94 -0.74
N HIS A 188 0.81 0.52 -1.27
CA HIS A 188 2.13 1.05 -0.93
C HIS A 188 2.73 2.02 -1.96
N ALA A 189 2.14 2.18 -3.13
CA ALA A 189 2.78 2.88 -4.25
C ALA A 189 2.70 4.42 -4.17
N PRO A 190 1.56 5.07 -3.85
CA PRO A 190 1.47 6.53 -3.79
C PRO A 190 2.42 7.13 -2.77
N GLY A 191 3.36 7.97 -3.21
CA GLY A 191 4.40 8.57 -2.38
C GLY A 191 5.66 7.72 -2.17
N MET A 192 5.66 6.46 -2.66
CA MET A 192 6.84 5.59 -2.67
C MET A 192 7.48 5.52 -4.05
N VAL A 193 6.68 5.39 -5.09
CA VAL A 193 7.12 5.32 -6.49
C VAL A 193 6.36 6.33 -7.34
N PRO A 194 6.96 6.82 -8.45
CA PRO A 194 6.24 7.67 -9.39
C PRO A 194 5.03 6.96 -9.97
N LEU A 195 3.92 7.68 -10.10
CA LEU A 195 2.66 7.17 -10.63
C LEU A 195 2.14 8.08 -11.74
N ALA A 196 1.61 7.46 -12.81
CA ALA A 196 0.80 8.08 -13.85
C ALA A 196 -0.34 7.10 -14.15
N LEU A 197 -1.47 7.25 -13.45
CA LEU A 197 -2.55 6.26 -13.50
C LEU A 197 -3.26 6.25 -14.85
N SER A 198 -3.36 7.40 -15.52
CA SER A 198 -3.91 7.46 -16.88
C SER A 198 -3.07 6.64 -17.87
N ASP A 199 -1.73 6.68 -17.74
CA ASP A 199 -0.83 5.95 -18.62
C ASP A 199 -0.76 4.44 -18.27
N LEU A 200 -0.94 4.11 -16.99
CA LEU A 200 -0.95 2.73 -16.52
C LEU A 200 -2.09 1.91 -17.16
N GLY A 201 -3.24 2.53 -17.38
CA GLY A 201 -4.35 1.93 -18.10
C GLY A 201 -5.07 0.78 -17.40
N ALA A 202 -4.79 0.53 -16.11
CA ALA A 202 -5.48 -0.50 -15.32
C ALA A 202 -6.99 -0.25 -15.26
N ALA A 203 -7.81 -1.30 -15.31
CA ALA A 203 -9.26 -1.17 -15.16
C ALA A 203 -9.62 -0.56 -13.80
N TYR A 204 -8.91 -0.99 -12.75
CA TYR A 204 -9.05 -0.52 -11.37
C TYR A 204 -7.68 -0.37 -10.73
N TYR A 205 -7.50 0.72 -9.96
CA TYR A 205 -6.29 0.95 -9.17
C TYR A 205 -6.66 1.54 -7.80
N THR A 206 -6.16 0.96 -6.74
CA THR A 206 -6.35 1.52 -5.39
C THR A 206 -5.04 1.88 -4.73
N GLY A 207 -5.06 2.85 -3.83
CA GLY A 207 -3.89 3.25 -3.06
C GLY A 207 -4.25 3.83 -1.69
N ASN A 208 -3.35 3.67 -0.72
CA ASN A 208 -3.51 4.23 0.61
C ASN A 208 -2.77 5.57 0.73
N ALA A 209 -3.52 6.67 0.80
CA ALA A 209 -2.94 7.98 1.08
C ALA A 209 -2.39 8.08 2.52
N HIS A 210 -2.94 7.30 3.46
CA HIS A 210 -2.47 7.27 4.86
C HIS A 210 -1.15 6.52 5.06
N LYS A 211 -0.56 5.91 4.02
CA LYS A 211 0.78 5.31 4.09
C LYS A 211 1.84 6.33 3.66
N TRP A 212 2.33 6.26 2.45
CA TRP A 212 3.50 7.04 2.01
C TRP A 212 3.20 8.48 1.64
N LEU A 213 1.92 8.86 1.40
CA LEU A 213 1.51 10.26 1.34
C LEU A 213 1.37 10.89 2.72
N CYS A 214 1.42 10.08 3.79
CA CYS A 214 1.35 10.51 5.19
C CYS A 214 0.05 11.26 5.56
N ALA A 215 -1.06 11.04 4.85
CA ALA A 215 -2.38 11.52 5.25
C ALA A 215 -2.87 10.81 6.53
N PRO A 216 -3.88 11.33 7.24
CA PRO A 216 -4.48 10.66 8.39
C PRO A 216 -5.03 9.28 8.05
N LYS A 217 -5.10 8.39 9.05
CA LYS A 217 -5.67 7.04 8.89
C LYS A 217 -7.11 7.13 8.41
N GLY A 218 -7.49 6.24 7.49
CA GLY A 218 -8.80 6.29 6.83
C GLY A 218 -8.79 7.01 5.46
N ALA A 219 -7.63 7.52 5.02
CA ALA A 219 -7.48 8.15 3.71
C ALA A 219 -6.94 7.16 2.67
N ALA A 220 -7.76 6.80 1.70
CA ALA A 220 -7.41 6.00 0.55
C ALA A 220 -8.28 6.38 -0.66
N PHE A 221 -7.96 5.85 -1.82
CA PHE A 221 -8.70 6.12 -3.06
C PHE A 221 -8.85 4.87 -3.91
N LEU A 222 -9.83 4.92 -4.81
CA LEU A 222 -10.02 3.98 -5.90
C LEU A 222 -10.12 4.78 -7.21
N HIS A 223 -9.23 4.48 -8.16
CA HIS A 223 -9.29 4.94 -9.54
C HIS A 223 -9.94 3.85 -10.39
N VAL A 224 -10.89 4.24 -11.23
CA VAL A 224 -11.65 3.33 -12.07
C VAL A 224 -11.73 3.87 -13.48
N ARG A 225 -11.23 3.08 -14.42
CA ARG A 225 -11.33 3.43 -15.83
C ARG A 225 -12.78 3.70 -16.24
N ARG A 226 -13.03 4.73 -17.02
CA ARG A 226 -14.36 5.27 -17.32
C ARG A 226 -15.37 4.19 -17.79
N ASP A 227 -14.92 3.26 -18.60
CA ASP A 227 -15.73 2.17 -19.16
C ASP A 227 -16.07 1.06 -18.15
N ARG A 228 -15.54 1.16 -16.91
CA ARG A 228 -15.80 0.19 -15.82
C ARG A 228 -16.59 0.79 -14.66
N GLN A 229 -16.92 2.07 -14.69
CA GLN A 229 -17.61 2.75 -13.59
C GLN A 229 -19.07 2.34 -13.42
N ALA A 230 -19.78 2.08 -14.52
CA ALA A 230 -21.23 1.86 -14.52
C ALA A 230 -21.73 0.67 -13.69
N LEU A 231 -20.87 -0.34 -13.49
CA LEU A 231 -21.20 -1.56 -12.72
C LEU A 231 -20.60 -1.57 -11.32
N LEU A 232 -19.87 -0.49 -10.95
CA LEU A 232 -19.14 -0.46 -9.71
C LEU A 232 -19.91 0.28 -8.62
N HIS A 233 -20.10 -0.40 -7.50
CA HIS A 233 -20.79 0.14 -6.33
C HIS A 233 -19.90 0.08 -5.09
N PRO A 234 -20.04 1.01 -4.13
CA PRO A 234 -19.43 0.87 -2.82
C PRO A 234 -20.00 -0.35 -2.08
N THR A 235 -19.25 -0.87 -1.11
CA THR A 235 -19.73 -2.00 -0.28
C THR A 235 -20.96 -1.67 0.57
N VAL A 236 -21.20 -0.39 0.82
CA VAL A 236 -22.37 0.12 1.54
C VAL A 236 -23.21 0.98 0.60
N ILE A 237 -24.36 0.47 0.20
CA ILE A 237 -25.32 1.21 -0.62
C ILE A 237 -25.97 2.29 0.23
N SER A 238 -26.09 3.52 -0.30
CA SER A 238 -26.61 4.67 0.40
C SER A 238 -27.39 5.62 -0.53
N HIS A 239 -27.56 6.88 -0.13
CA HIS A 239 -28.38 7.88 -0.81
C HIS A 239 -27.97 8.16 -2.26
N GLY A 240 -26.69 8.00 -2.59
CA GLY A 240 -26.16 8.20 -3.94
C GLY A 240 -26.41 7.05 -4.91
N TYR A 241 -27.07 5.97 -4.50
CA TYR A 241 -27.30 4.80 -5.38
C TYR A 241 -27.98 5.21 -6.69
N THR A 242 -27.40 4.81 -7.81
CA THR A 242 -27.79 5.15 -9.20
C THR A 242 -27.61 6.63 -9.60
N ALA A 243 -27.05 7.48 -8.73
CA ALA A 243 -26.79 8.88 -9.05
C ALA A 243 -25.42 9.12 -9.74
N GLY A 244 -24.65 8.03 -9.96
CA GLY A 244 -23.37 8.05 -10.64
C GLY A 244 -22.20 7.69 -9.73
N PHE A 245 -21.08 7.33 -10.35
CA PHE A 245 -19.93 6.73 -9.71
C PHE A 245 -19.45 7.49 -8.46
N GLN A 246 -19.21 8.80 -8.58
CA GLN A 246 -18.73 9.59 -7.44
C GLN A 246 -19.78 9.77 -6.36
N ALA A 247 -21.04 10.01 -6.76
CA ALA A 247 -22.12 10.23 -5.81
C ALA A 247 -22.39 9.01 -4.91
N GLU A 248 -22.18 7.80 -5.42
CA GLU A 248 -22.33 6.57 -4.65
C GLU A 248 -21.24 6.40 -3.59
N PHE A 249 -20.00 6.79 -3.90
CA PHE A 249 -18.85 6.65 -3.00
C PHE A 249 -18.69 7.82 -2.03
N ASP A 250 -19.11 9.02 -2.41
CA ASP A 250 -18.93 10.23 -1.61
C ASP A 250 -19.78 10.22 -0.33
N TRP A 251 -20.86 9.41 -0.32
CA TRP A 251 -21.72 9.27 0.87
C TRP A 251 -22.19 7.83 1.06
N THR A 252 -21.52 7.09 1.91
CA THR A 252 -21.87 5.72 2.30
C THR A 252 -22.49 5.61 3.71
N GLY A 253 -23.05 6.71 4.23
CA GLY A 253 -23.56 6.86 5.56
C GLY A 253 -22.78 7.94 6.34
N THR A 254 -23.21 8.29 7.53
CA THR A 254 -22.52 9.29 8.35
C THR A 254 -21.14 8.77 8.79
N PHE A 255 -20.09 9.53 8.49
CA PHE A 255 -18.70 9.18 8.81
C PHE A 255 -17.86 10.46 8.98
N ASP A 256 -16.63 10.32 9.45
CA ASP A 256 -15.66 11.42 9.51
C ASP A 256 -14.89 11.52 8.16
N PRO A 257 -15.18 12.52 7.30
CA PRO A 257 -14.50 12.69 6.00
C PRO A 257 -13.14 13.39 6.14
N THR A 258 -12.75 13.85 7.31
CA THR A 258 -11.57 14.69 7.52
C THR A 258 -10.26 14.03 7.07
N PRO A 259 -10.07 12.68 7.13
CA PRO A 259 -8.89 12.06 6.55
C PRO A 259 -8.74 12.32 5.04
N TRP A 260 -9.84 12.29 4.28
CA TRP A 260 -9.83 12.55 2.85
C TRP A 260 -9.56 14.03 2.56
N LEU A 261 -10.19 14.92 3.34
CA LEU A 261 -10.02 16.37 3.21
C LEU A 261 -8.59 16.85 3.58
N CYS A 262 -7.83 16.04 4.31
CA CYS A 262 -6.41 16.31 4.65
C CYS A 262 -5.42 15.84 3.57
N ILE A 263 -5.86 15.13 2.52
CA ILE A 263 -4.95 14.67 1.46
C ILE A 263 -4.21 15.84 0.79
N PRO A 264 -4.84 16.96 0.41
CA PRO A 264 -4.14 18.11 -0.16
C PRO A 264 -3.07 18.68 0.77
N GLU A 265 -3.36 18.78 2.06
CA GLU A 265 -2.40 19.25 3.06
C GLU A 265 -1.21 18.28 3.22
N ALA A 266 -1.46 16.98 3.25
CA ALA A 266 -0.41 15.96 3.30
C ALA A 266 0.50 16.03 2.06
N LEU A 267 -0.09 16.17 0.87
CA LEU A 267 0.65 16.32 -0.40
C LEU A 267 1.53 17.58 -0.38
N ARG A 268 0.96 18.71 0.04
CA ARG A 268 1.66 19.98 0.14
C ARG A 268 2.78 19.94 1.18
N TYR A 269 2.49 19.42 2.38
CA TYR A 269 3.41 19.42 3.50
C TYR A 269 4.63 18.53 3.23
N ILE A 270 4.41 17.26 2.91
CA ILE A 270 5.50 16.31 2.64
C ILE A 270 6.29 16.73 1.39
N GLY A 271 5.60 17.12 0.31
CA GLY A 271 6.26 17.59 -0.91
C GLY A 271 7.08 18.87 -0.72
N GLY A 272 6.75 19.68 0.31
CA GLY A 272 7.50 20.89 0.66
C GLY A 272 8.70 20.69 1.59
N LEU A 273 8.93 19.48 2.12
CA LEU A 273 10.02 19.24 3.08
C LEU A 273 11.41 19.25 2.42
N LEU A 274 11.49 18.92 1.13
CA LEU A 274 12.73 18.91 0.37
C LEU A 274 12.62 19.83 -0.86
N PRO A 275 13.70 20.53 -1.27
CA PRO A 275 13.66 21.46 -2.39
C PRO A 275 13.20 20.86 -3.73
N GLY A 276 13.49 19.59 -3.97
CA GLY A 276 13.10 18.88 -5.19
C GLY A 276 11.70 18.25 -5.10
N GLY A 277 10.91 18.55 -4.08
CA GLY A 277 9.55 18.05 -3.92
C GLY A 277 9.45 16.54 -3.76
N TRP A 278 8.31 15.99 -4.17
CA TRP A 278 8.02 14.56 -4.07
C TRP A 278 9.05 13.64 -4.74
N PRO A 279 9.61 13.97 -5.93
CA PRO A 279 10.66 13.13 -6.51
C PRO A 279 11.87 12.99 -5.59
N GLN A 280 12.27 14.07 -4.91
CA GLN A 280 13.39 14.01 -3.97
C GLN A 280 13.04 13.27 -2.68
N VAL A 281 11.80 13.38 -2.17
CA VAL A 281 11.33 12.62 -1.01
C VAL A 281 11.38 11.11 -1.30
N MET A 282 10.84 10.67 -2.42
CA MET A 282 10.87 9.27 -2.86
C MET A 282 12.31 8.76 -3.02
N ALA A 283 13.17 9.57 -3.66
CA ALA A 283 14.58 9.23 -3.87
C ALA A 283 15.36 9.12 -2.54
N ALA A 284 15.13 10.03 -1.59
CA ALA A 284 15.77 10.02 -0.28
C ALA A 284 15.38 8.79 0.54
N ASN A 285 14.08 8.48 0.60
CA ASN A 285 13.58 7.29 1.30
C ASN A 285 14.14 6.01 0.66
N ARG A 286 14.15 5.92 -0.66
CA ARG A 286 14.72 4.79 -1.39
C ARG A 286 16.22 4.63 -1.13
N ALA A 287 16.98 5.71 -1.19
CA ALA A 287 18.41 5.68 -0.94
C ALA A 287 18.75 5.17 0.48
N LEU A 288 18.01 5.64 1.49
CA LEU A 288 18.17 5.15 2.85
C LEU A 288 17.78 3.66 2.98
N THR A 289 16.69 3.25 2.29
CA THR A 289 16.28 1.84 2.26
C THR A 289 17.36 0.94 1.67
N LEU A 290 18.00 1.34 0.55
CA LEU A 290 19.07 0.58 -0.08
C LEU A 290 20.32 0.47 0.81
N GLN A 291 20.72 1.56 1.48
CA GLN A 291 21.81 1.54 2.45
C GLN A 291 21.51 0.59 3.63
N ALA A 292 20.31 0.68 4.19
CA ALA A 292 19.87 -0.19 5.28
C ALA A 292 19.82 -1.66 4.86
N ARG A 293 19.33 -1.94 3.65
CA ARG A 293 19.33 -3.29 3.06
C ARG A 293 20.74 -3.85 2.93
N SER A 294 21.69 -3.06 2.41
CA SER A 294 23.09 -3.49 2.28
C SER A 294 23.69 -3.85 3.65
N LEU A 295 23.50 -3.02 4.67
CA LEU A 295 23.97 -3.32 6.02
C LEU A 295 23.40 -4.62 6.57
N LEU A 296 22.12 -4.88 6.38
CA LEU A 296 21.46 -6.11 6.86
C LEU A 296 21.97 -7.35 6.10
N LEU A 297 22.11 -7.27 4.77
CA LEU A 297 22.62 -8.37 3.97
C LEU A 297 24.08 -8.70 4.31
N GLU A 298 24.93 -7.68 4.46
CA GLU A 298 26.33 -7.84 4.88
C GLU A 298 26.44 -8.52 6.24
N SER A 299 25.67 -8.06 7.25
CA SER A 299 25.71 -8.63 8.60
C SER A 299 25.26 -10.09 8.65
N CYS A 300 24.38 -10.48 7.76
CA CYS A 300 23.87 -11.85 7.65
C CYS A 300 24.67 -12.74 6.68
N GLY A 301 25.62 -12.19 5.92
CA GLY A 301 26.29 -12.91 4.82
C GLY A 301 25.31 -13.43 3.76
N ALA A 302 24.22 -12.69 3.51
CA ALA A 302 23.12 -13.10 2.65
C ALA A 302 23.18 -12.40 1.29
N ASP A 303 22.78 -13.11 0.24
CA ASP A 303 22.62 -12.54 -1.10
C ASP A 303 21.36 -11.65 -1.17
N ALA A 304 21.41 -10.67 -2.06
CA ALA A 304 20.29 -9.80 -2.34
C ALA A 304 19.10 -10.59 -2.93
N PRO A 305 17.91 -10.56 -2.29
CA PRO A 305 16.78 -11.36 -2.75
C PRO A 305 16.10 -10.82 -4.02
N CYS A 306 16.43 -9.60 -4.46
CA CYS A 306 15.94 -8.99 -5.69
C CYS A 306 16.87 -7.87 -6.17
N PRO A 307 16.81 -7.48 -7.46
CA PRO A 307 17.53 -6.31 -7.98
C PRO A 307 17.08 -5.01 -7.27
N GLU A 308 17.99 -4.03 -7.17
CA GLU A 308 17.70 -2.72 -6.60
C GLU A 308 16.58 -1.97 -7.34
N ALA A 309 16.42 -2.22 -8.63
CA ALA A 309 15.33 -1.63 -9.43
C ALA A 309 13.94 -1.99 -8.90
N MET A 310 13.82 -3.12 -8.20
CA MET A 310 12.56 -3.58 -7.59
C MET A 310 12.39 -3.13 -6.13
N ILE A 311 13.17 -2.15 -5.66
CA ILE A 311 13.11 -1.62 -4.29
C ILE A 311 12.62 -0.17 -4.32
N GLY A 312 11.58 0.09 -3.50
CA GLY A 312 11.11 1.45 -3.16
C GLY A 312 11.63 1.92 -1.80
N SER A 313 10.73 2.36 -0.93
CA SER A 313 11.03 2.79 0.44
C SER A 313 10.89 1.65 1.46
N MET A 314 10.74 0.41 1.00
CA MET A 314 10.74 -0.81 1.80
C MET A 314 11.68 -1.85 1.17
N ALA A 315 12.23 -2.71 2.02
CA ALA A 315 12.96 -3.91 1.60
C ALA A 315 12.63 -5.07 2.53
N SER A 316 12.61 -6.27 1.98
CA SER A 316 12.48 -7.51 2.76
C SER A 316 13.64 -8.43 2.46
N MET A 317 14.06 -9.19 3.46
CA MET A 317 15.06 -10.22 3.29
C MET A 317 14.65 -11.50 4.04
N PRO A 318 14.94 -12.69 3.50
CA PRO A 318 14.81 -13.92 4.25
C PRO A 318 15.73 -13.90 5.48
N LEU A 319 15.20 -14.32 6.63
CA LEU A 319 16.04 -14.50 7.81
C LEU A 319 16.98 -15.70 7.57
N PRO A 320 18.28 -15.55 7.83
CA PRO A 320 19.20 -16.68 7.76
C PRO A 320 18.92 -17.70 8.87
N PRO A 321 19.44 -18.93 8.75
CA PRO A 321 19.35 -19.92 9.81
C PRO A 321 19.94 -19.39 11.13
N ALA A 322 19.18 -19.52 12.20
CA ALA A 322 19.58 -19.09 13.54
C ALA A 322 20.37 -20.18 14.27
N VAL A 323 21.30 -19.79 15.13
CA VAL A 323 22.03 -20.72 16.01
C VAL A 323 21.04 -21.37 16.98
N ALA A 324 21.22 -22.67 17.22
CA ALA A 324 20.35 -23.43 18.13
C ALA A 324 20.29 -22.80 19.53
N GLY A 325 19.08 -22.55 20.02
CA GLY A 325 18.85 -21.90 21.32
C GLY A 325 18.84 -20.38 21.32
N SER A 326 19.18 -19.71 20.19
CA SER A 326 19.05 -18.25 20.07
C SER A 326 17.58 -17.78 20.03
N PRO A 327 17.29 -16.49 20.25
CA PRO A 327 15.94 -15.95 20.13
C PRO A 327 15.25 -16.29 18.80
N ALA A 328 15.91 -16.09 17.66
CA ALA A 328 15.37 -16.38 16.34
C ALA A 328 15.14 -17.89 16.07
N HIS A 329 15.84 -18.77 16.79
CA HIS A 329 15.61 -20.21 16.73
C HIS A 329 14.38 -20.64 17.57
N ARG A 330 14.14 -19.98 18.70
CA ARG A 330 13.10 -20.36 19.66
C ARG A 330 11.74 -19.71 19.43
N LEU A 331 11.73 -18.55 18.77
CA LEU A 331 10.54 -17.71 18.60
C LEU A 331 10.03 -17.82 17.15
N ASP A 332 8.71 -17.82 17.01
CA ASP A 332 8.09 -17.57 15.71
C ASP A 332 8.17 -16.07 15.32
N CYS A 333 7.66 -15.71 14.16
CA CYS A 333 7.69 -14.32 13.68
C CYS A 333 7.03 -13.35 14.66
N ALA A 334 5.93 -13.72 15.29
CA ALA A 334 5.22 -12.88 16.26
C ALA A 334 6.03 -12.69 17.55
N GLY A 335 6.60 -13.77 18.07
CA GLY A 335 7.47 -13.74 19.24
C GLY A 335 8.77 -12.96 18.98
N LEU A 336 9.38 -13.12 17.81
CA LEU A 336 10.58 -12.38 17.42
C LEU A 336 10.28 -10.88 17.19
N HIS A 337 9.12 -10.54 16.64
CA HIS A 337 8.66 -9.16 16.57
C HIS A 337 8.51 -8.53 17.95
N ALA A 338 7.87 -9.23 18.90
CA ALA A 338 7.76 -8.78 20.30
C ALA A 338 9.14 -8.57 20.94
N TRP A 339 10.09 -9.49 20.69
CA TRP A 339 11.47 -9.40 21.18
C TRP A 339 12.21 -8.13 20.69
N PHE A 340 12.03 -7.74 19.40
CA PHE A 340 12.58 -6.48 18.88
C PHE A 340 11.91 -5.26 19.54
N ARG A 341 10.59 -5.29 19.70
CA ARG A 341 9.83 -4.19 20.33
C ARG A 341 10.24 -3.95 21.77
N GLU A 342 10.44 -5.00 22.55
CA GLU A 342 10.95 -4.91 23.95
C GLU A 342 12.32 -4.24 24.01
N ARG A 343 13.08 -4.23 22.90
CA ARG A 343 14.37 -3.58 22.76
C ARG A 343 14.32 -2.22 22.04
N GLY A 344 13.11 -1.67 21.93
CA GLY A 344 12.85 -0.34 21.39
C GLY A 344 12.93 -0.26 19.86
N VAL A 345 12.78 -1.37 19.13
CA VAL A 345 12.76 -1.36 17.65
C VAL A 345 11.46 -1.94 17.12
N GLU A 346 10.70 -1.12 16.38
CA GLU A 346 9.52 -1.55 15.63
C GLU A 346 9.91 -1.84 14.18
N THR A 347 9.87 -3.10 13.79
CA THR A 347 10.09 -3.60 12.44
C THR A 347 9.04 -4.66 12.11
N TRP A 348 9.06 -5.27 10.93
CA TRP A 348 8.04 -6.25 10.57
C TRP A 348 8.66 -7.60 10.20
N LEU A 349 8.09 -8.66 10.79
CA LEU A 349 8.43 -10.04 10.50
C LEU A 349 7.24 -10.74 9.88
N HIS A 350 7.42 -11.37 8.73
CA HIS A 350 6.35 -12.03 7.99
C HIS A 350 6.64 -13.53 7.85
N PRO A 351 5.68 -14.41 8.21
CA PRO A 351 5.82 -15.85 8.05
C PRO A 351 5.54 -16.28 6.58
N HIS A 352 6.28 -15.74 5.64
CA HIS A 352 6.29 -16.23 4.25
C HIS A 352 6.84 -17.68 4.24
N PRO A 353 6.90 -18.46 3.13
CA PRO A 353 7.50 -19.79 3.14
C PRO A 353 8.81 -19.92 3.94
N VAL A 354 9.58 -18.83 4.01
CA VAL A 354 10.65 -18.62 4.99
C VAL A 354 10.39 -17.30 5.72
N PRO A 355 10.70 -17.18 7.03
CA PRO A 355 10.54 -15.92 7.76
C PRO A 355 11.26 -14.76 7.07
N LEU A 356 10.56 -13.65 6.87
CA LEU A 356 11.10 -12.44 6.26
C LEU A 356 11.20 -11.32 7.31
N LEU A 357 12.32 -10.62 7.34
CA LEU A 357 12.47 -9.32 7.98
C LEU A 357 12.19 -8.24 6.94
N ARG A 358 11.20 -7.37 7.19
CA ARG A 358 10.88 -6.22 6.34
C ARG A 358 11.18 -4.91 7.07
N ILE A 359 11.92 -4.04 6.42
CA ILE A 359 12.22 -2.67 6.87
C ILE A 359 11.49 -1.64 6.01
N SER A 360 11.32 -0.46 6.56
CA SER A 360 10.79 0.73 5.88
C SER A 360 11.62 1.95 6.26
N ALA A 361 11.92 2.82 5.30
CA ALA A 361 12.56 4.10 5.54
C ALA A 361 11.64 5.26 5.16
N GLN A 362 11.56 6.26 6.05
CA GLN A 362 10.87 7.52 5.80
C GLN A 362 11.78 8.67 6.26
N LEU A 363 11.53 9.91 5.83
CA LEU A 363 12.35 11.10 6.13
C LEU A 363 12.73 11.27 7.60
N TYR A 364 11.98 10.70 8.54
CA TYR A 364 12.29 10.74 9.96
C TYR A 364 13.32 9.70 10.43
N ASN A 365 13.70 8.77 9.53
CA ASN A 365 14.72 7.76 9.86
C ASN A 365 16.10 8.19 9.42
N ASP A 366 17.11 7.60 10.06
CA ASP A 366 18.52 7.72 9.72
C ASP A 366 19.22 6.36 9.72
N LEU A 367 20.45 6.32 9.22
CA LEU A 367 21.20 5.08 9.08
C LEU A 367 21.60 4.45 10.42
N ASP A 368 21.78 5.23 11.49
CA ASP A 368 22.17 4.71 12.80
C ASP A 368 21.06 3.90 13.45
N GLN A 369 19.81 4.23 13.16
CA GLN A 369 18.65 3.42 13.54
C GLN A 369 18.70 2.02 12.91
N PHE A 370 19.09 1.92 11.65
CA PHE A 370 19.26 0.62 10.97
C PHE A 370 20.49 -0.15 11.47
N LYS A 371 21.59 0.53 11.82
CA LYS A 371 22.73 -0.12 12.49
C LYS A 371 22.33 -0.73 13.83
N ARG A 372 21.44 -0.05 14.58
CA ARG A 372 20.88 -0.63 15.82
C ARG A 372 20.05 -1.87 15.54
N LEU A 373 19.23 -1.88 14.49
CA LEU A 373 18.51 -3.08 14.07
C LEU A 373 19.47 -4.22 13.69
N VAL A 374 20.56 -3.93 12.96
CA VAL A 374 21.60 -4.92 12.62
C VAL A 374 22.17 -5.57 13.88
N SER A 375 22.59 -4.75 14.88
CA SER A 375 23.14 -5.28 16.15
C SER A 375 22.14 -6.19 16.87
N LEU A 376 20.86 -5.84 16.87
CA LEU A 376 19.80 -6.67 17.48
C LEU A 376 19.53 -7.94 16.66
N LEU A 377 19.61 -7.85 15.33
CA LEU A 377 19.45 -9.02 14.48
C LEU A 377 20.57 -10.04 14.70
N GLU A 378 21.81 -9.59 14.83
CA GLU A 378 22.94 -10.45 15.18
C GLU A 378 22.76 -11.11 16.56
N GLU A 379 22.30 -10.38 17.56
CA GLU A 379 21.95 -10.93 18.87
C GLU A 379 20.80 -11.97 18.75
N ALA A 380 19.76 -11.67 17.98
CA ALA A 380 18.63 -12.57 17.79
C ALA A 380 19.03 -13.86 17.07
N LEU A 381 20.00 -13.83 16.15
CA LEU A 381 20.44 -14.97 15.37
C LEU A 381 21.48 -15.85 16.10
N ARG A 382 22.34 -15.24 16.94
CA ARG A 382 23.47 -15.92 17.56
C ARG A 382 23.27 -16.20 19.06
N GLY A 383 22.46 -15.43 19.77
CA GLY A 383 22.22 -15.51 21.22
C GLY A 383 23.10 -14.58 22.03
#